data_90d4ba44752fb9da8afe0f3e4aa952c8
#
_entry.id   90d4ba44752fb9da8afe0f3e4aa952c8
#
_cell.length_a   1.000
_cell.length_b   1.000
_cell.length_c   1.000
_cell.angle_alpha   90.00
_cell.angle_beta   90.00
_cell.angle_gamma   90.00
#
_symmetry.space_group_name_H-M   'P 1'
#
loop_
_entity.id
_entity.type
_entity.pdbx_description
1 polymer ?
#
loop_
_entity_poly.entity_id
_entity_poly.type
_entity_poly.pdbx_seq_one_letter_code
_entity_poly.pdbx_strand_id
1 'polypeptide(L)'
;MSENYNNELAKSANKHMYIGMINESTLEKEGGPLLIKSSNGIYLHSVNDETFIDGISGMYFRNTGHGREEIAKAIYDQISNVSMNVYAGVTPKSAELAKKLYEITPGDLSKTFFCQGGSEANESSLKLAQAYHVRNGEKGRFKVISRIGSYHGSTYGTMWLGGHPGFPRTDYQPSPNNIIHVRQPDFYRKNYDAENIEEFTDNCIKEIEEKILFNGPESISCFIGEPVSQPLGGVVPHESYWPRVRELCDRYGILLI
;
A
#
# COMPACT_ATOMS: atom_id res chain seq x y z
N MET A 1 -10.51 -35.60 3.88
CA MET A 1 -10.83 -35.36 5.33
C MET A 1 -12.34 -35.42 5.48
N SER A 2 -12.88 -35.81 6.62
CA SER A 2 -14.34 -35.86 6.77
C SER A 2 -14.93 -34.45 6.87
N GLU A 3 -16.16 -34.26 6.42
CA GLU A 3 -16.89 -32.99 6.52
C GLU A 3 -16.94 -32.48 7.97
N ASN A 4 -17.09 -33.37 8.94
CA ASN A 4 -17.06 -33.04 10.35
C ASN A 4 -15.71 -32.45 10.78
N TYR A 5 -14.57 -32.98 10.32
CA TYR A 5 -13.24 -32.44 10.60
C TYR A 5 -13.08 -31.04 10.02
N ASN A 6 -13.54 -30.79 8.81
CA ASN A 6 -13.44 -29.47 8.17
C ASN A 6 -14.27 -28.41 8.93
N ASN A 7 -15.47 -28.80 9.39
CA ASN A 7 -16.34 -27.92 10.20
C ASN A 7 -15.71 -27.58 11.57
N GLU A 8 -15.11 -28.56 12.24
CA GLU A 8 -14.40 -28.33 13.50
C GLU A 8 -13.15 -27.46 13.30
N LEU A 9 -12.43 -27.63 12.21
CA LEU A 9 -11.28 -26.79 11.88
C LEU A 9 -11.69 -25.33 11.58
N ALA A 10 -12.79 -25.10 10.85
CA ALA A 10 -13.33 -23.77 10.60
C ALA A 10 -13.75 -23.07 11.89
N LYS A 11 -14.45 -23.78 12.80
CA LYS A 11 -14.80 -23.26 14.13
C LYS A 11 -13.56 -22.94 14.96
N SER A 12 -12.55 -23.82 14.91
CA SER A 12 -11.28 -23.60 15.60
C SER A 12 -10.54 -22.36 15.05
N ALA A 13 -10.52 -22.18 13.73
CA ALA A 13 -9.94 -21.01 13.12
C ALA A 13 -10.66 -19.72 13.56
N ASN A 14 -11.99 -19.72 13.56
CA ASN A 14 -12.78 -18.57 14.02
C ASN A 14 -12.51 -18.22 15.49
N LYS A 15 -12.28 -19.24 16.32
CA LYS A 15 -12.00 -19.05 17.77
C LYS A 15 -10.59 -18.56 18.08
N HIS A 16 -9.60 -18.94 17.25
CA HIS A 16 -8.19 -18.76 17.58
C HIS A 16 -7.42 -17.84 16.63
N MET A 17 -8.03 -17.44 15.51
CA MET A 17 -7.43 -16.50 14.56
C MET A 17 -8.21 -15.19 14.55
N TYR A 18 -7.55 -14.07 14.78
CA TYR A 18 -8.12 -12.77 14.48
C TYR A 18 -8.00 -12.48 13.00
N ILE A 19 -9.14 -12.48 12.28
CA ILE A 19 -9.20 -12.18 10.85
C ILE A 19 -9.58 -10.72 10.70
N GLY A 20 -8.59 -9.89 10.38
CA GLY A 20 -8.80 -8.44 10.20
C GLY A 20 -9.80 -8.14 9.08
N MET A 21 -10.50 -7.02 9.21
CA MET A 21 -11.46 -6.48 8.21
C MET A 21 -12.75 -7.29 8.03
N ILE A 22 -12.99 -8.34 8.80
CA ILE A 22 -14.22 -9.13 8.78
C ILE A 22 -14.86 -9.10 10.17
N ASN A 23 -16.17 -8.95 10.20
CA ASN A 23 -16.90 -8.99 11.47
C ASN A 23 -16.99 -10.43 11.99
N GLU A 24 -16.48 -10.68 13.19
CA GLU A 24 -16.48 -12.00 13.82
C GLU A 24 -17.89 -12.62 13.91
N SER A 25 -18.91 -11.81 14.21
CA SER A 25 -20.29 -12.31 14.28
C SER A 25 -20.82 -12.77 12.91
N THR A 26 -20.27 -12.29 11.81
CA THR A 26 -20.58 -12.78 10.47
C THR A 26 -19.92 -14.13 10.23
N LEU A 27 -18.65 -14.26 10.58
CA LEU A 27 -17.93 -15.54 10.49
C LEU A 27 -18.58 -16.64 11.34
N GLU A 28 -19.03 -16.31 12.55
CA GLU A 28 -19.74 -17.26 13.40
C GLU A 28 -21.03 -17.78 12.76
N LYS A 29 -21.85 -16.89 12.18
CA LYS A 29 -23.08 -17.26 11.48
C LYS A 29 -22.84 -18.14 10.25
N GLU A 30 -21.71 -17.93 9.58
CA GLU A 30 -21.29 -18.70 8.40
C GLU A 30 -20.55 -20.01 8.74
N GLY A 31 -20.35 -20.31 10.03
CA GLY A 31 -19.68 -21.52 10.50
C GLY A 31 -18.15 -21.43 10.54
N GLY A 32 -17.59 -20.24 10.36
CA GLY A 32 -16.17 -19.95 10.38
C GLY A 32 -15.63 -19.44 9.03
N PRO A 33 -14.33 -19.14 8.94
CA PRO A 33 -13.73 -18.67 7.69
C PRO A 33 -13.65 -19.77 6.62
N LEU A 34 -13.64 -19.35 5.35
CA LEU A 34 -13.39 -20.26 4.23
C LEU A 34 -11.99 -20.86 4.33
N LEU A 35 -11.92 -22.19 4.37
CA LEU A 35 -10.66 -22.93 4.44
C LEU A 35 -10.21 -23.35 3.04
N ILE A 36 -9.09 -22.83 2.58
CA ILE A 36 -8.48 -23.16 1.27
C ILE A 36 -7.42 -24.24 1.46
N LYS A 37 -7.59 -25.38 0.81
CA LYS A 37 -6.65 -26.51 0.87
C LYS A 37 -5.57 -26.48 -0.22
N SER A 38 -5.90 -25.91 -1.38
CA SER A 38 -4.96 -25.81 -2.51
C SER A 38 -5.36 -24.71 -3.47
N SER A 39 -4.43 -24.34 -4.33
CA SER A 39 -4.67 -23.35 -5.39
C SER A 39 -3.80 -23.63 -6.61
N ASN A 40 -4.30 -23.30 -7.81
CA ASN A 40 -3.56 -23.44 -9.05
C ASN A 40 -4.04 -22.43 -10.11
N GLY A 41 -3.13 -21.75 -10.78
CA GLY A 41 -3.44 -20.70 -11.75
C GLY A 41 -4.29 -19.60 -11.11
N ILE A 42 -5.55 -19.50 -11.52
CA ILE A 42 -6.53 -18.53 -10.96
C ILE A 42 -7.53 -19.20 -10.01
N TYR A 43 -7.40 -20.47 -9.72
CA TYR A 43 -8.39 -21.22 -8.95
C TYR A 43 -7.93 -21.47 -7.51
N LEU A 44 -8.88 -21.33 -6.58
CA LEU A 44 -8.77 -21.71 -5.18
C LEU A 44 -9.69 -22.91 -4.93
N HIS A 45 -9.22 -23.89 -4.17
CA HIS A 45 -9.99 -25.08 -3.83
C HIS A 45 -10.18 -25.13 -2.31
N SER A 46 -11.45 -25.13 -1.86
CA SER A 46 -11.78 -25.24 -0.44
C SER A 46 -11.60 -26.68 0.06
N VAL A 47 -11.57 -26.83 1.38
CA VAL A 47 -11.56 -28.14 2.04
C VAL A 47 -12.85 -28.95 1.79
N ASN A 48 -13.92 -28.29 1.39
CA ASN A 48 -15.23 -28.88 1.07
C ASN A 48 -15.40 -29.16 -0.43
N ASP A 49 -14.30 -29.22 -1.20
CA ASP A 49 -14.25 -29.51 -2.65
C ASP A 49 -14.94 -28.46 -3.55
N GLU A 50 -15.18 -27.26 -3.02
CA GLU A 50 -15.65 -26.13 -3.81
C GLU A 50 -14.47 -25.48 -4.55
N THR A 51 -14.75 -24.90 -5.72
CA THR A 51 -13.74 -24.21 -6.52
C THR A 51 -14.18 -22.77 -6.75
N PHE A 52 -13.28 -21.83 -6.46
CA PHE A 52 -13.47 -20.40 -6.62
C PHE A 52 -12.45 -19.81 -7.59
N ILE A 53 -12.82 -18.75 -8.30
CA ILE A 53 -11.88 -17.91 -9.04
C ILE A 53 -11.33 -16.84 -8.10
N ASP A 54 -10.01 -16.74 -8.00
CA ASP A 54 -9.32 -15.69 -7.28
C ASP A 54 -9.31 -14.39 -8.11
N GLY A 55 -10.41 -13.64 -8.07
CA GLY A 55 -10.57 -12.40 -8.83
C GLY A 55 -9.75 -11.21 -8.31
N ILE A 56 -9.10 -11.36 -7.15
CA ILE A 56 -8.27 -10.30 -6.54
C ILE A 56 -6.78 -10.68 -6.43
N SER A 57 -6.38 -11.75 -7.10
CA SER A 57 -4.98 -12.21 -7.14
C SER A 57 -4.34 -12.35 -5.75
N GLY A 58 -5.02 -13.06 -4.83
CA GLY A 58 -4.57 -13.23 -3.45
C GLY A 58 -4.37 -11.90 -2.71
N MET A 59 -5.20 -10.91 -2.94
CA MET A 59 -5.08 -9.55 -2.43
C MET A 59 -3.89 -8.78 -3.04
N TYR A 60 -3.81 -8.80 -4.40
CA TYR A 60 -2.89 -8.03 -5.25
C TYR A 60 -1.43 -8.51 -5.32
N PHE A 61 -1.11 -9.68 -4.81
CA PHE A 61 0.29 -10.18 -4.83
C PHE A 61 0.49 -11.51 -5.59
N ARG A 62 -0.55 -12.07 -6.21
CA ARG A 62 -0.49 -13.31 -7.00
C ARG A 62 -0.72 -13.08 -8.50
N ASN A 63 -0.20 -12.00 -9.04
CA ASN A 63 -0.36 -11.62 -10.45
C ASN A 63 0.23 -12.65 -11.42
N THR A 64 1.14 -13.48 -10.96
CA THR A 64 1.73 -14.59 -11.72
C THR A 64 0.90 -15.89 -11.66
N GLY A 65 -0.19 -15.89 -10.88
CA GLY A 65 -1.01 -17.07 -10.58
C GLY A 65 -0.47 -17.91 -9.42
N HIS A 66 -1.31 -18.84 -8.99
CA HIS A 66 -1.00 -19.79 -7.92
C HIS A 66 -0.26 -21.02 -8.46
N GLY A 67 0.43 -21.76 -7.59
CA GLY A 67 1.03 -23.06 -7.91
C GLY A 67 2.24 -22.99 -8.86
N ARG A 68 2.95 -21.89 -8.92
CA ARG A 68 4.14 -21.70 -9.76
C ARG A 68 5.34 -22.46 -9.19
N GLU A 69 5.61 -23.64 -9.76
CA GLU A 69 6.67 -24.55 -9.31
C GLU A 69 8.06 -23.92 -9.41
N GLU A 70 8.33 -23.14 -10.45
CA GLU A 70 9.60 -22.46 -10.63
C GLU A 70 9.89 -21.42 -9.54
N ILE A 71 8.84 -20.75 -9.04
CA ILE A 71 8.96 -19.80 -7.91
C ILE A 71 9.21 -20.58 -6.61
N ALA A 72 8.43 -21.65 -6.38
CA ALA A 72 8.59 -22.51 -5.21
C ALA A 72 9.99 -23.11 -5.14
N LYS A 73 10.52 -23.58 -6.27
CA LYS A 73 11.89 -24.11 -6.36
C LYS A 73 12.94 -23.04 -6.07
N ALA A 74 12.80 -21.84 -6.62
CA ALA A 74 13.74 -20.73 -6.36
C ALA A 74 13.77 -20.36 -4.87
N ILE A 75 12.60 -20.34 -4.21
CA ILE A 75 12.51 -20.09 -2.76
C ILE A 75 13.18 -21.23 -1.98
N TYR A 76 12.89 -22.48 -2.32
CA TYR A 76 13.50 -23.66 -1.68
C TYR A 76 15.04 -23.62 -1.79
N ASP A 77 15.57 -23.41 -2.99
CA ASP A 77 17.00 -23.36 -3.24
C ASP A 77 17.67 -22.23 -2.43
N GLN A 78 17.03 -21.07 -2.37
CA GLN A 78 17.54 -19.91 -1.61
C GLN A 78 17.55 -20.19 -0.11
N ILE A 79 16.46 -20.69 0.47
CA ILE A 79 16.34 -20.96 1.91
C ILE A 79 17.30 -22.09 2.31
N SER A 80 17.48 -23.08 1.48
CA SER A 80 18.40 -24.20 1.73
C SER A 80 19.87 -23.76 1.77
N ASN A 81 20.22 -22.69 1.06
CA ASN A 81 21.59 -22.17 1.02
C ASN A 81 21.82 -21.05 2.04
N VAL A 82 20.99 -20.00 1.97
CA VAL A 82 21.07 -18.83 2.88
C VAL A 82 19.67 -18.33 3.12
N SER A 83 19.16 -18.48 4.34
CA SER A 83 17.80 -18.14 4.73
C SER A 83 17.64 -16.69 5.23
N MET A 84 18.71 -15.96 5.44
CA MET A 84 18.68 -14.61 6.02
C MET A 84 19.86 -13.75 5.55
N ASN A 85 19.68 -12.44 5.61
CA ASN A 85 20.79 -11.50 5.56
C ASN A 85 21.42 -11.35 6.95
N VAL A 86 22.74 -11.40 7.01
CA VAL A 86 23.46 -11.03 8.23
C VAL A 86 23.60 -9.51 8.31
N TYR A 87 23.79 -8.98 9.52
CA TYR A 87 24.01 -7.54 9.70
C TYR A 87 25.14 -7.03 8.79
N ALA A 88 24.86 -5.98 8.03
CA ALA A 88 25.73 -5.40 7.02
C ALA A 88 26.09 -6.33 5.83
N GLY A 89 25.50 -7.52 5.74
CA GLY A 89 25.67 -8.43 4.61
C GLY A 89 24.49 -8.39 3.65
N VAL A 90 24.73 -8.79 2.41
CA VAL A 90 23.69 -8.97 1.38
C VAL A 90 23.86 -10.32 0.70
N THR A 91 22.77 -10.92 0.26
CA THR A 91 22.85 -12.13 -0.55
C THR A 91 23.00 -11.76 -2.05
N PRO A 92 23.61 -12.62 -2.88
CA PRO A 92 23.63 -12.39 -4.33
C PRO A 92 22.25 -12.10 -4.91
N LYS A 93 21.22 -12.83 -4.47
CA LYS A 93 19.84 -12.65 -4.96
C LYS A 93 19.24 -11.28 -4.60
N SER A 94 19.52 -10.76 -3.40
CA SER A 94 19.07 -9.41 -3.04
C SER A 94 19.80 -8.33 -3.86
N ALA A 95 21.09 -8.52 -4.15
CA ALA A 95 21.84 -7.62 -5.00
C ALA A 95 21.36 -7.64 -6.47
N GLU A 96 21.10 -8.84 -7.02
CA GLU A 96 20.52 -9.01 -8.37
C GLU A 96 19.15 -8.32 -8.46
N LEU A 97 18.28 -8.50 -7.46
CA LEU A 97 16.97 -7.86 -7.43
C LEU A 97 17.08 -6.33 -7.32
N ALA A 98 17.95 -5.81 -6.46
CA ALA A 98 18.17 -4.37 -6.35
C ALA A 98 18.62 -3.76 -7.68
N LYS A 99 19.53 -4.43 -8.40
CA LYS A 99 19.96 -4.03 -9.76
C LYS A 99 18.77 -4.03 -10.73
N LYS A 100 17.96 -5.09 -10.73
CA LYS A 100 16.78 -5.20 -11.59
C LYS A 100 15.76 -4.09 -11.33
N LEU A 101 15.53 -3.76 -10.06
CA LEU A 101 14.66 -2.64 -9.69
C LEU A 101 15.20 -1.30 -10.17
N TYR A 102 16.49 -1.05 -10.02
CA TYR A 102 17.13 0.14 -10.58
C TYR A 102 16.91 0.29 -12.11
N GLU A 103 17.00 -0.82 -12.85
CA GLU A 103 16.85 -0.82 -14.32
C GLU A 103 15.43 -0.45 -14.79
N ILE A 104 14.40 -0.63 -13.92
CA ILE A 104 12.99 -0.41 -14.26
C ILE A 104 12.34 0.76 -13.53
N THR A 105 12.99 1.34 -12.51
CA THR A 105 12.47 2.51 -11.81
C THR A 105 12.77 3.80 -12.57
N PRO A 106 11.84 4.78 -12.53
CA PRO A 106 12.05 6.05 -13.24
C PRO A 106 13.06 6.96 -12.54
N GLY A 107 13.61 7.91 -13.29
CA GLY A 107 14.49 8.94 -12.76
C GLY A 107 15.86 8.41 -12.32
N ASP A 108 16.36 8.93 -11.21
CA ASP A 108 17.67 8.62 -10.64
C ASP A 108 17.60 7.73 -9.38
N LEU A 109 16.49 7.06 -9.17
CA LEU A 109 16.29 6.16 -8.03
C LEU A 109 17.23 4.94 -8.12
N SER A 110 18.34 4.97 -7.36
CA SER A 110 19.43 4.01 -7.47
C SER A 110 19.62 3.08 -6.28
N LYS A 111 18.82 3.26 -5.21
CA LYS A 111 18.94 2.48 -3.98
C LYS A 111 17.64 1.80 -3.63
N THR A 112 17.71 0.52 -3.29
CA THR A 112 16.58 -0.28 -2.81
C THR A 112 16.74 -0.57 -1.33
N PHE A 113 15.68 -0.30 -0.56
CA PHE A 113 15.54 -0.72 0.82
C PHE A 113 14.44 -1.78 0.90
N PHE A 114 14.82 -3.01 1.22
CA PHE A 114 13.87 -4.13 1.32
C PHE A 114 13.17 -4.15 2.68
N CYS A 115 11.84 -4.31 2.66
CA CYS A 115 10.97 -4.41 3.82
C CYS A 115 10.13 -5.69 3.77
N GLN A 116 9.49 -6.04 4.88
CA GLN A 116 8.64 -7.24 4.97
C GLN A 116 7.25 -7.03 4.34
N GLY A 117 6.79 -5.79 4.24
CA GLY A 117 5.49 -5.47 3.65
C GLY A 117 5.33 -3.98 3.32
N GLY A 118 4.24 -3.64 2.61
CA GLY A 118 3.97 -2.28 2.15
C GLY A 118 3.82 -1.26 3.27
N SER A 119 3.18 -1.64 4.39
CA SER A 119 3.07 -0.76 5.57
C SER A 119 4.43 -0.37 6.12
N GLU A 120 5.32 -1.35 6.28
CA GLU A 120 6.69 -1.12 6.76
C GLU A 120 7.52 -0.30 5.76
N ALA A 121 7.33 -0.53 4.45
CA ALA A 121 7.98 0.25 3.42
C ALA A 121 7.57 1.73 3.48
N ASN A 122 6.28 2.01 3.64
CA ASN A 122 5.78 3.37 3.76
C ASN A 122 6.22 4.05 5.07
N GLU A 123 6.18 3.36 6.22
CA GLU A 123 6.74 3.87 7.48
C GLU A 123 8.23 4.23 7.33
N SER A 124 8.98 3.37 6.65
CA SER A 124 10.40 3.60 6.39
C SER A 124 10.64 4.78 5.45
N SER A 125 9.82 4.93 4.41
CA SER A 125 9.90 6.06 3.47
C SER A 125 9.67 7.39 4.17
N LEU A 126 8.67 7.47 5.06
CA LEU A 126 8.39 8.68 5.85
C LEU A 126 9.55 9.04 6.78
N LYS A 127 10.12 8.04 7.47
CA LYS A 127 11.30 8.26 8.33
C LYS A 127 12.50 8.74 7.52
N LEU A 128 12.74 8.16 6.34
CA LEU A 128 13.84 8.56 5.46
C LEU A 128 13.63 9.97 4.93
N ALA A 129 12.41 10.35 4.55
CA ALA A 129 12.09 11.71 4.11
C ALA A 129 12.37 12.74 5.21
N GLN A 130 11.93 12.49 6.45
CA GLN A 130 12.23 13.37 7.56
C GLN A 130 13.74 13.43 7.88
N ALA A 131 14.42 12.28 7.87
CA ALA A 131 15.86 12.22 8.11
C ALA A 131 16.66 12.96 7.03
N TYR A 132 16.23 12.91 5.79
CA TYR A 132 16.81 13.66 4.68
C TYR A 132 16.75 15.17 4.96
N HIS A 133 15.59 15.70 5.29
CA HIS A 133 15.42 17.11 5.59
C HIS A 133 16.21 17.57 6.82
N VAL A 134 16.18 16.79 7.89
CA VAL A 134 16.97 17.10 9.10
C VAL A 134 18.46 17.18 8.81
N ARG A 135 19.00 16.25 8.00
CA ARG A 135 20.42 16.23 7.63
C ARG A 135 20.80 17.39 6.69
N ASN A 136 19.84 17.90 5.93
CA ASN A 136 20.01 19.09 5.10
C ASN A 136 19.77 20.41 5.87
N GLY A 137 19.60 20.36 7.20
CA GLY A 137 19.39 21.53 8.03
C GLY A 137 17.92 21.98 8.18
N GLU A 138 16.98 21.31 7.53
CA GLU A 138 15.56 21.67 7.47
C GLU A 138 14.75 20.91 8.53
N LYS A 139 15.07 21.09 9.80
CA LYS A 139 14.47 20.35 10.93
C LYS A 139 12.96 20.58 11.12
N GLY A 140 12.38 21.60 10.49
CA GLY A 140 10.94 21.91 10.56
C GLY A 140 10.05 21.06 9.66
N ARG A 141 10.61 20.31 8.70
CA ARG A 141 9.86 19.51 7.72
C ARG A 141 9.44 18.14 8.28
N PHE A 142 8.22 18.04 8.77
CA PHE A 142 7.68 16.80 9.35
C PHE A 142 6.25 16.47 8.91
N LYS A 143 5.53 17.42 8.27
CA LYS A 143 4.18 17.18 7.76
C LYS A 143 4.20 16.36 6.49
N VAL A 144 3.14 15.58 6.28
CA VAL A 144 2.97 14.71 5.12
C VAL A 144 1.67 15.07 4.42
N ILE A 145 1.72 15.24 3.10
CA ILE A 145 0.51 15.37 2.28
C ILE A 145 0.13 14.00 1.76
N SER A 146 -1.14 13.64 1.86
CA SER A 146 -1.72 12.43 1.34
C SER A 146 -3.12 12.67 0.79
N ARG A 147 -3.72 11.70 0.10
CA ARG A 147 -5.03 11.84 -0.52
C ARG A 147 -6.13 11.15 0.30
N ILE A 148 -7.28 11.79 0.42
CA ILE A 148 -8.46 11.21 1.08
C ILE A 148 -8.86 9.92 0.34
N GLY A 149 -9.12 8.83 1.08
CA GLY A 149 -9.53 7.56 0.51
C GLY A 149 -8.40 6.67 -0.01
N SER A 150 -7.14 7.12 0.02
CA SER A 150 -5.98 6.30 -0.33
C SER A 150 -5.72 5.21 0.72
N TYR A 151 -4.92 4.21 0.32
CA TYR A 151 -4.44 3.16 1.21
C TYR A 151 -2.92 3.07 1.17
N HIS A 152 -2.29 3.31 2.29
CA HIS A 152 -0.83 3.28 2.44
C HIS A 152 -0.34 2.24 3.45
N GLY A 153 -1.24 1.49 4.05
CA GLY A 153 -0.91 0.45 5.02
C GLY A 153 -1.89 0.41 6.19
N SER A 154 -1.71 -0.59 7.05
CA SER A 154 -2.53 -0.88 8.23
C SER A 154 -1.77 -0.76 9.55
N THR A 155 -0.49 -0.37 9.54
CA THR A 155 0.24 0.00 10.75
C THR A 155 -0.21 1.35 11.28
N TYR A 156 0.08 1.63 12.54
CA TYR A 156 -0.44 2.82 13.23
C TYR A 156 -0.13 4.15 12.53
N GLY A 157 1.07 4.32 11.98
CA GLY A 157 1.43 5.54 11.22
C GLY A 157 0.80 5.58 9.84
N THR A 158 0.86 4.46 9.10
CA THR A 158 0.38 4.43 7.71
C THR A 158 -1.13 4.47 7.56
N MET A 159 -1.91 3.97 8.54
CA MET A 159 -3.37 4.04 8.48
C MET A 159 -3.91 5.48 8.46
N TRP A 160 -3.16 6.44 9.04
CA TRP A 160 -3.54 7.85 9.06
C TRP A 160 -3.25 8.57 7.75
N LEU A 161 -2.32 8.05 6.94
CA LEU A 161 -2.01 8.62 5.63
C LEU A 161 -3.18 8.50 4.66
N GLY A 162 -3.92 7.40 4.77
CA GLY A 162 -5.05 7.13 3.90
C GLY A 162 -6.36 7.74 4.39
N GLY A 163 -7.41 7.09 4.08
CA GLY A 163 -8.78 7.46 4.46
C GLY A 163 -9.74 6.49 3.81
N HIS A 164 -9.24 5.29 3.48
CA HIS A 164 -10.05 4.25 2.87
C HIS A 164 -11.23 3.89 3.80
N PRO A 165 -12.48 3.86 3.27
CA PRO A 165 -13.68 3.63 4.09
C PRO A 165 -13.70 2.30 4.83
N GLY A 166 -13.01 1.27 4.31
CA GLY A 166 -12.90 -0.05 4.94
C GLY A 166 -12.01 -0.09 6.19
N PHE A 167 -11.34 1.02 6.53
CA PHE A 167 -10.51 1.11 7.73
C PHE A 167 -11.06 2.22 8.64
N PRO A 168 -11.96 1.92 9.58
CA PRO A 168 -12.54 2.90 10.48
C PRO A 168 -11.46 3.43 11.44
N ARG A 169 -10.98 4.64 11.17
CA ARG A 169 -9.92 5.29 11.97
C ARG A 169 -10.45 5.87 13.28
N THR A 170 -11.75 6.01 13.41
CA THR A 170 -12.41 6.56 14.62
C THR A 170 -12.10 5.78 15.88
N ASP A 171 -11.81 4.48 15.75
CA ASP A 171 -11.51 3.59 16.87
C ASP A 171 -10.07 3.79 17.42
N TYR A 172 -9.23 4.56 16.71
CA TYR A 172 -7.80 4.72 17.01
C TYR A 172 -7.39 6.18 17.29
N GLN A 173 -8.34 6.98 17.79
CA GLN A 173 -8.09 8.38 18.14
C GLN A 173 -7.05 8.55 19.29
N PRO A 174 -6.33 9.70 19.36
CA PRO A 174 -6.40 10.83 18.45
C PRO A 174 -5.58 10.64 17.16
N SER A 175 -6.05 11.26 16.07
CA SER A 175 -5.28 11.29 14.83
C SER A 175 -4.04 12.17 14.95
N PRO A 176 -2.92 11.83 14.29
CA PRO A 176 -1.77 12.72 14.21
C PRO A 176 -2.12 14.05 13.54
N ASN A 177 -1.55 15.15 14.03
CA ASN A 177 -1.77 16.49 13.50
C ASN A 177 -0.82 16.90 12.36
N ASN A 178 0.05 15.99 11.95
CA ASN A 178 1.07 16.23 10.93
C ASN A 178 0.70 15.66 9.54
N ILE A 179 -0.53 15.22 9.35
CA ILE A 179 -1.00 14.70 8.06
C ILE A 179 -2.01 15.67 7.45
N ILE A 180 -1.73 16.08 6.23
CA ILE A 180 -2.55 16.99 5.44
C ILE A 180 -3.23 16.17 4.36
N HIS A 181 -4.55 16.15 4.34
CA HIS A 181 -5.30 15.46 3.31
C HIS A 181 -5.76 16.41 2.22
N VAL A 182 -5.59 15.97 0.96
CA VAL A 182 -6.13 16.57 -0.25
C VAL A 182 -7.08 15.60 -0.94
N ARG A 183 -7.93 16.09 -1.83
CA ARG A 183 -8.90 15.26 -2.54
C ARG A 183 -8.23 14.34 -3.54
N GLN A 184 -8.91 13.24 -3.86
CA GLN A 184 -8.50 12.31 -4.93
C GLN A 184 -8.75 12.93 -6.31
N PRO A 185 -7.88 12.69 -7.29
CA PRO A 185 -8.13 13.06 -8.69
C PRO A 185 -9.12 12.08 -9.35
N ASP A 186 -10.30 11.93 -8.75
CA ASP A 186 -11.39 11.04 -9.18
C ASP A 186 -12.46 11.84 -9.94
N PHE A 187 -12.26 11.97 -11.23
CA PHE A 187 -13.20 12.69 -12.09
C PHE A 187 -14.58 12.01 -12.19
N TYR A 188 -14.63 10.69 -12.04
CA TYR A 188 -15.91 9.96 -12.07
C TYR A 188 -16.82 10.35 -10.90
N ARG A 189 -16.28 10.54 -9.70
CA ARG A 189 -17.04 10.94 -8.50
C ARG A 189 -17.06 12.44 -8.26
N LYS A 190 -16.46 13.22 -9.13
CA LYS A 190 -16.43 14.71 -9.17
C LYS A 190 -16.44 15.37 -7.78
N ASN A 191 -15.29 15.44 -7.16
CA ASN A 191 -15.12 16.15 -5.88
C ASN A 191 -15.10 17.68 -6.02
N TYR A 192 -15.11 18.18 -7.26
CA TYR A 192 -15.16 19.58 -7.65
C TYR A 192 -16.16 19.76 -8.80
N ASP A 193 -16.77 20.91 -8.87
CA ASP A 193 -17.48 21.34 -10.07
C ASP A 193 -16.44 21.62 -11.16
N ALA A 194 -16.52 20.87 -12.25
CA ALA A 194 -15.66 21.01 -13.41
C ALA A 194 -16.40 20.50 -14.65
N GLU A 195 -16.22 21.17 -15.77
CA GLU A 195 -16.87 20.81 -17.04
C GLU A 195 -16.18 19.62 -17.70
N ASN A 196 -14.86 19.53 -17.54
CA ASN A 196 -14.02 18.49 -18.15
C ASN A 196 -12.92 18.02 -17.19
N ILE A 197 -12.17 17.00 -17.60
CA ILE A 197 -11.12 16.37 -16.78
C ILE A 197 -9.90 17.28 -16.60
N GLU A 198 -9.61 18.16 -17.55
CA GLU A 198 -8.50 19.10 -17.47
C GLU A 198 -8.77 20.14 -16.38
N GLU A 199 -9.93 20.79 -16.41
CA GLU A 199 -10.36 21.74 -15.37
C GLU A 199 -10.44 21.07 -13.99
N PHE A 200 -10.95 19.84 -13.94
CA PHE A 200 -10.97 19.06 -12.71
C PHE A 200 -9.54 18.82 -12.16
N THR A 201 -8.60 18.50 -13.05
CA THR A 201 -7.19 18.31 -12.69
C THR A 201 -6.58 19.61 -12.20
N ASP A 202 -6.88 20.75 -12.85
CA ASP A 202 -6.46 22.09 -12.42
C ASP A 202 -6.90 22.36 -10.97
N ASN A 203 -8.14 22.05 -10.64
CA ASN A 203 -8.68 22.23 -9.30
C ASN A 203 -7.98 21.32 -8.28
N CYS A 204 -7.64 20.08 -8.64
CA CYS A 204 -6.88 19.19 -7.78
C CYS A 204 -5.47 19.74 -7.47
N ILE A 205 -4.77 20.21 -8.50
CA ILE A 205 -3.42 20.78 -8.35
C ILE A 205 -3.46 22.07 -7.52
N LYS A 206 -4.44 22.93 -7.78
CA LYS A 206 -4.65 24.15 -7.01
C LYS A 206 -4.89 23.86 -5.53
N GLU A 207 -5.73 22.88 -5.19
CA GLU A 207 -5.93 22.49 -3.78
C GLU A 207 -4.62 22.06 -3.13
N ILE A 208 -3.80 21.25 -3.82
CA ILE A 208 -2.50 20.82 -3.29
C ILE A 208 -1.62 22.04 -2.98
N GLU A 209 -1.51 22.98 -3.91
CA GLU A 209 -0.70 24.18 -3.72
C GLU A 209 -1.23 25.06 -2.60
N GLU A 210 -2.54 25.28 -2.52
CA GLU A 210 -3.20 26.02 -1.43
C GLU A 210 -2.91 25.36 -0.07
N LYS A 211 -2.96 24.04 0.03
CA LYS A 211 -2.61 23.32 1.27
C LYS A 211 -1.12 23.44 1.62
N ILE A 212 -0.23 23.42 0.64
CA ILE A 212 1.20 23.67 0.85
C ILE A 212 1.42 25.06 1.44
N LEU A 213 0.86 26.08 0.80
CA LEU A 213 1.03 27.47 1.21
C LEU A 213 0.41 27.75 2.60
N PHE A 214 -0.79 27.21 2.85
CA PHE A 214 -1.48 27.38 4.14
C PHE A 214 -0.72 26.75 5.30
N ASN A 215 -0.06 25.61 5.09
CA ASN A 215 0.66 24.89 6.13
C ASN A 215 2.11 25.37 6.34
N GLY A 216 2.63 26.22 5.46
CA GLY A 216 4.03 26.63 5.38
C GLY A 216 4.87 25.56 4.64
N PRO A 217 5.35 25.83 3.41
CA PRO A 217 6.12 24.89 2.61
C PRO A 217 7.29 24.25 3.35
N GLU A 218 7.96 25.03 4.20
CA GLU A 218 9.10 24.62 5.03
C GLU A 218 8.73 23.65 6.16
N SER A 219 7.44 23.41 6.40
CA SER A 219 6.97 22.42 7.38
C SER A 219 6.65 21.05 6.77
N ILE A 220 6.61 20.95 5.43
CA ILE A 220 6.17 19.76 4.73
C ILE A 220 7.39 18.93 4.30
N SER A 221 7.41 17.66 4.71
CA SER A 221 8.45 16.70 4.39
C SER A 221 8.22 16.05 3.02
N CYS A 222 7.05 15.52 2.81
CA CYS A 222 6.76 14.75 1.60
C CYS A 222 5.27 14.78 1.22
N PHE A 223 5.02 14.49 -0.05
CA PHE A 223 3.75 14.05 -0.61
C PHE A 223 3.83 12.55 -0.85
N ILE A 224 2.85 11.77 -0.36
CA ILE A 224 2.73 10.35 -0.65
C ILE A 224 1.47 10.06 -1.45
N GLY A 225 1.59 9.26 -2.52
CA GLY A 225 0.44 8.95 -3.38
C GLY A 225 0.60 7.69 -4.22
N GLU A 226 -0.51 7.01 -4.44
CA GLU A 226 -0.61 5.87 -5.34
C GLU A 226 -0.66 6.36 -6.79
N PRO A 227 0.12 5.84 -7.74
CA PRO A 227 -0.02 6.18 -9.16
C PRO A 227 -1.44 5.92 -9.68
N VAL A 228 -2.03 4.80 -9.27
CA VAL A 228 -3.44 4.43 -9.48
C VAL A 228 -4.03 4.10 -8.12
N SER A 229 -5.11 4.77 -7.73
CA SER A 229 -5.75 4.50 -6.43
C SER A 229 -6.67 3.29 -6.54
N GLN A 230 -6.09 2.12 -6.37
CA GLN A 230 -6.78 0.84 -6.50
C GLN A 230 -7.91 0.66 -5.47
N PRO A 231 -7.77 1.02 -4.17
CA PRO A 231 -8.82 0.83 -3.17
C PRO A 231 -10.13 1.56 -3.47
N LEU A 232 -10.07 2.61 -4.26
CA LEU A 232 -11.24 3.37 -4.70
C LEU A 232 -11.84 2.87 -6.03
N GLY A 233 -11.46 1.68 -6.48
CA GLY A 233 -11.94 1.06 -7.71
C GLY A 233 -11.06 1.36 -8.92
N GLY A 234 -9.76 1.59 -8.73
CA GLY A 234 -8.81 1.81 -9.81
C GLY A 234 -8.87 3.23 -10.37
N VAL A 235 -8.88 4.24 -9.52
CA VAL A 235 -8.87 5.65 -9.95
C VAL A 235 -7.54 5.96 -10.61
N VAL A 236 -7.60 6.23 -11.92
CA VAL A 236 -6.47 6.69 -12.74
C VAL A 236 -6.61 8.20 -12.91
N PRO A 237 -5.65 9.00 -12.45
CA PRO A 237 -5.68 10.44 -12.67
C PRO A 237 -5.42 10.78 -14.14
N HIS A 238 -5.79 11.99 -14.56
CA HIS A 238 -5.40 12.53 -15.86
C HIS A 238 -3.86 12.53 -16.02
N GLU A 239 -3.37 12.34 -17.23
CA GLU A 239 -1.94 12.20 -17.52
C GLU A 239 -1.08 13.36 -17.02
N SER A 240 -1.63 14.59 -16.99
CA SER A 240 -0.93 15.79 -16.50
C SER A 240 -0.85 15.89 -14.98
N TYR A 241 -1.59 15.06 -14.22
CA TYR A 241 -1.65 15.18 -12.76
C TYR A 241 -0.28 14.95 -12.09
N TRP A 242 0.34 13.81 -12.35
CA TRP A 242 1.60 13.46 -11.69
C TRP A 242 2.79 14.35 -12.11
N PRO A 243 2.96 14.73 -13.39
CA PRO A 243 3.97 15.74 -13.76
C PRO A 243 3.80 17.04 -12.98
N ARG A 244 2.58 17.53 -12.82
CA ARG A 244 2.30 18.78 -12.09
C ARG A 244 2.50 18.64 -10.57
N VAL A 245 2.14 17.49 -9.99
CA VAL A 245 2.48 17.19 -8.58
C VAL A 245 4.00 17.18 -8.39
N ARG A 246 4.75 16.60 -9.34
CA ARG A 246 6.22 16.61 -9.31
C ARG A 246 6.77 18.06 -9.35
N GLU A 247 6.24 18.90 -10.22
CA GLU A 247 6.61 20.32 -10.31
C GLU A 247 6.36 21.08 -9.01
N LEU A 248 5.20 20.86 -8.36
CA LEU A 248 4.93 21.47 -7.06
C LEU A 248 5.90 20.97 -5.99
N CYS A 249 6.15 19.67 -5.95
CA CYS A 249 7.10 19.11 -4.99
C CYS A 249 8.50 19.69 -5.16
N ASP A 250 8.97 19.81 -6.41
CA ASP A 250 10.28 20.42 -6.72
C ASP A 250 10.35 21.88 -6.33
N ARG A 251 9.31 22.65 -6.66
CA ARG A 251 9.21 24.09 -6.35
C ARG A 251 9.32 24.38 -4.86
N TYR A 252 8.71 23.55 -4.03
CA TYR A 252 8.63 23.75 -2.58
C TYR A 252 9.61 22.88 -1.78
N GLY A 253 10.48 22.11 -2.44
CA GLY A 253 11.44 21.22 -1.78
C GLY A 253 10.79 20.07 -1.01
N ILE A 254 9.65 19.59 -1.48
CA ILE A 254 8.88 18.49 -0.90
C ILE A 254 9.28 17.19 -1.59
N LEU A 255 9.55 16.13 -0.83
CA LEU A 255 9.85 14.82 -1.42
C LEU A 255 8.55 14.15 -1.93
N LEU A 256 8.62 13.49 -3.10
CA LEU A 256 7.51 12.72 -3.66
C LEU A 256 7.74 11.22 -3.47
N ILE A 257 6.80 10.57 -2.79
CA ILE A 257 6.80 9.14 -2.48
C ILE A 257 5.64 8.45 -3.21
#